data_189017674d776f8d27a5a80eead2ab79
#
_entry.id   189017674d776f8d27a5a80eead2ab79
#
_cell.length_a   1.000
_cell.length_b   1.000
_cell.length_c   1.000
_cell.angle_alpha   90.00
_cell.angle_beta   90.00
_cell.angle_gamma   90.00
#
_symmetry.space_group_name_H-M   'P 1'
#
loop_
_entity.id
_entity.type
_entity.pdbx_description
1 polymer ?
#
loop_
_entity_poly.entity_id
_entity_poly.type
_entity_poly.pdbx_seq_one_letter_code
_entity_poly.pdbx_strand_id
1 'polypeptide(L)'
;MSNLIYAALVAGVLPLMACTKDFDNSTVEEFDLDRYLGTWYEIAKYDHSFERGMDNAMAEYILQDDGTVFVMNTAWKNGKFNVAEGKAKYPDPDGEPGALKVSFFLFFYSEYNVMMVDEDYTISLVGSKKENYLWILSRTPEPDPDLLQTVLDEAEARGYDTSKLILVDQSRNIAELEK
;
A
#
# COMPACT_ATOMS: atom_id res chain seq x y z
N MET A 1 -58.30 -43.99 24.21
CA MET A 1 -57.84 -42.57 24.42
C MET A 1 -56.35 -42.58 24.18
N SER A 2 -55.92 -42.15 23.01
CA SER A 2 -54.52 -42.23 22.55
C SER A 2 -53.95 -40.81 22.54
N ASN A 3 -53.00 -40.55 23.41
CA ASN A 3 -52.30 -39.28 23.50
C ASN A 3 -51.12 -39.30 22.52
N LEU A 4 -51.22 -38.58 21.40
CA LEU A 4 -50.10 -38.27 20.54
C LEU A 4 -49.29 -37.09 21.13
N ILE A 5 -48.03 -37.36 21.49
CA ILE A 5 -47.06 -36.35 21.89
C ILE A 5 -46.35 -35.91 20.63
N TYR A 6 -46.57 -34.66 20.21
CA TYR A 6 -45.81 -34.01 19.14
C TYR A 6 -44.48 -33.48 19.72
N ALA A 7 -43.38 -34.08 19.31
CA ALA A 7 -42.04 -33.56 19.58
C ALA A 7 -41.72 -32.48 18.54
N ALA A 8 -41.67 -31.23 18.97
CA ALA A 8 -41.21 -30.13 18.14
C ALA A 8 -39.68 -30.13 18.02
N LEU A 9 -39.15 -30.46 16.85
CA LEU A 9 -37.75 -30.28 16.51
C LEU A 9 -37.48 -28.77 16.33
N VAL A 10 -36.82 -28.16 17.32
CA VAL A 10 -36.26 -26.81 17.17
C VAL A 10 -34.92 -26.95 16.45
N ALA A 11 -34.90 -26.69 15.15
CA ALA A 11 -33.68 -26.57 14.40
C ALA A 11 -32.98 -25.26 14.80
N GLY A 12 -31.93 -25.39 15.64
CA GLY A 12 -31.09 -24.26 16.00
C GLY A 12 -30.28 -23.79 14.78
N VAL A 13 -30.67 -22.66 14.23
CA VAL A 13 -29.84 -21.94 13.25
C VAL A 13 -28.71 -21.31 14.03
N LEU A 14 -27.52 -21.92 13.98
CA LEU A 14 -26.28 -21.23 14.40
C LEU A 14 -26.05 -20.07 13.41
N PRO A 15 -25.92 -18.83 13.90
CA PRO A 15 -25.47 -17.75 13.03
C PRO A 15 -24.02 -18.06 12.62
N LEU A 16 -23.79 -18.23 11.30
CA LEU A 16 -22.43 -18.10 10.76
C LEU A 16 -22.01 -16.66 11.07
N MET A 17 -21.21 -16.48 12.11
CA MET A 17 -20.42 -15.26 12.25
C MET A 17 -19.45 -15.23 11.05
N ALA A 18 -19.77 -14.47 10.03
CA ALA A 18 -18.80 -14.04 9.05
C ALA A 18 -17.75 -13.27 9.84
N CYS A 19 -16.59 -13.87 10.02
CA CYS A 19 -15.41 -13.17 10.51
C CYS A 19 -15.07 -12.16 9.42
N THR A 20 -15.53 -10.92 9.54
CA THR A 20 -14.99 -9.81 8.77
C THR A 20 -13.55 -9.69 9.27
N LYS A 21 -12.61 -10.07 8.42
CA LYS A 21 -11.19 -9.91 8.73
C LYS A 21 -10.96 -8.39 8.71
N ASP A 22 -10.90 -7.78 9.88
CA ASP A 22 -10.52 -6.38 10.00
C ASP A 22 -9.06 -6.28 9.52
N PHE A 23 -8.78 -5.37 8.59
CA PHE A 23 -7.43 -5.08 8.16
C PHE A 23 -6.81 -4.04 9.09
N ASP A 24 -5.50 -4.15 9.34
CA ASP A 24 -4.71 -3.23 10.13
C ASP A 24 -3.90 -2.30 9.22
N ASN A 25 -4.25 -1.04 9.21
CA ASN A 25 -3.55 0.01 8.46
C ASN A 25 -2.78 0.98 9.38
N SER A 26 -2.49 0.57 10.61
CA SER A 26 -1.66 1.35 11.52
C SER A 26 -0.27 1.59 10.92
N THR A 27 0.25 2.77 11.15
CA THR A 27 1.58 3.17 10.67
C THR A 27 2.68 2.62 11.58
N VAL A 28 3.91 2.73 11.12
CA VAL A 28 5.11 2.41 11.90
C VAL A 28 5.18 3.25 13.17
N GLU A 29 5.82 2.72 14.23
CA GLU A 29 6.00 3.43 15.50
C GLU A 29 7.06 4.54 15.40
N GLU A 30 8.04 4.38 14.50
CA GLU A 30 9.09 5.35 14.23
C GLU A 30 9.21 5.60 12.73
N PHE A 31 9.35 6.87 12.32
CA PHE A 31 9.46 7.22 10.90
C PHE A 31 10.35 8.45 10.71
N ASP A 32 11.40 8.26 9.91
CA ASP A 32 12.31 9.31 9.47
C ASP A 32 11.96 9.73 8.03
N LEU A 33 11.32 10.89 7.89
CA LEU A 33 10.93 11.41 6.59
C LEU A 33 12.14 11.64 5.68
N ASP A 34 13.26 12.15 6.20
CA ASP A 34 14.44 12.46 5.38
C ASP A 34 15.02 11.19 4.76
N ARG A 35 14.99 10.07 5.48
CA ARG A 35 15.39 8.76 4.94
C ARG A 35 14.39 8.20 3.93
N TYR A 36 13.11 8.57 4.05
CA TYR A 36 12.04 8.11 3.14
C TYR A 36 11.99 8.89 1.83
N LEU A 37 12.56 10.09 1.76
CA LEU A 37 12.67 10.91 0.54
C LEU A 37 13.44 10.18 -0.58
N GLY A 38 13.37 10.72 -1.80
CA GLY A 38 14.01 10.20 -3.01
C GLY A 38 13.15 9.19 -3.75
N THR A 39 13.78 8.32 -4.51
CA THR A 39 13.12 7.41 -5.45
C THR A 39 12.68 6.10 -4.82
N TRP A 40 11.47 5.67 -5.17
CA TRP A 40 10.90 4.38 -4.85
C TRP A 40 10.28 3.75 -6.09
N TYR A 41 10.60 2.49 -6.37
CA TYR A 41 9.99 1.67 -7.42
C TYR A 41 8.78 0.93 -6.87
N GLU A 42 7.68 0.93 -7.60
CA GLU A 42 6.47 0.19 -7.26
C GLU A 42 6.63 -1.28 -7.67
N ILE A 43 6.80 -2.16 -6.71
CA ILE A 43 7.05 -3.59 -6.95
C ILE A 43 5.75 -4.38 -7.10
N ALA A 44 4.78 -4.07 -6.25
CA ALA A 44 3.46 -4.68 -6.30
C ALA A 44 2.39 -3.71 -5.80
N LYS A 45 1.17 -3.90 -6.26
CA LYS A 45 0.01 -3.10 -5.84
C LYS A 45 -1.29 -3.84 -5.94
N TYR A 46 -2.33 -3.35 -5.28
CA TYR A 46 -3.69 -3.71 -5.61
C TYR A 46 -4.15 -3.03 -6.91
N ASP A 47 -5.21 -3.57 -7.55
CA ASP A 47 -5.77 -3.02 -8.79
C ASP A 47 -6.48 -1.68 -8.56
N HIS A 48 -5.78 -0.59 -8.81
CA HIS A 48 -6.33 0.77 -8.76
C HIS A 48 -6.72 1.25 -10.15
N SER A 49 -7.92 1.79 -10.29
CA SER A 49 -8.44 2.24 -11.58
C SER A 49 -7.58 3.32 -12.25
N PHE A 50 -6.93 4.18 -11.46
CA PHE A 50 -6.06 5.26 -11.96
C PHE A 50 -4.69 4.77 -12.42
N GLU A 51 -4.20 3.61 -11.91
CA GLU A 51 -2.91 3.01 -12.28
C GLU A 51 -3.06 1.78 -13.18
N ARG A 52 -4.28 1.40 -13.52
CA ARG A 52 -4.54 0.17 -14.30
C ARG A 52 -3.83 0.18 -15.65
N GLY A 53 -3.05 -0.87 -15.89
CA GLY A 53 -2.26 -1.04 -17.12
C GLY A 53 -1.03 -0.14 -17.20
N MET A 54 -0.57 0.41 -16.06
CA MET A 54 0.73 1.07 -15.93
C MET A 54 1.80 0.05 -15.55
N ASP A 55 2.97 0.20 -16.16
CA ASP A 55 4.19 -0.55 -15.89
C ASP A 55 5.35 0.41 -15.60
N ASN A 56 6.46 -0.10 -15.07
CA ASN A 56 7.66 0.67 -14.73
C ASN A 56 7.35 1.90 -13.88
N ALA A 57 6.41 1.73 -12.94
CA ALA A 57 5.96 2.79 -12.07
C ALA A 57 6.99 3.08 -10.98
N MET A 58 7.23 4.35 -10.72
CA MET A 58 8.07 4.82 -9.64
C MET A 58 7.56 6.15 -9.10
N ALA A 59 7.90 6.44 -7.85
CA ALA A 59 7.61 7.69 -7.17
C ALA A 59 8.92 8.36 -6.75
N GLU A 60 8.98 9.68 -6.85
CA GLU A 60 10.04 10.50 -6.29
C GLU A 60 9.45 11.49 -5.29
N TYR A 61 10.03 11.53 -4.10
CA TYR A 61 9.62 12.39 -2.98
C TYR A 61 10.71 13.42 -2.70
N ILE A 62 10.37 14.72 -2.79
CA ILE A 62 11.31 15.83 -2.66
C ILE A 62 10.78 16.82 -1.61
N LEU A 63 11.52 16.98 -0.51
CA LEU A 63 11.18 17.95 0.52
C LEU A 63 11.24 19.37 -0.04
N GLN A 64 10.23 20.18 0.27
CA GLN A 64 10.14 21.58 -0.15
C GLN A 64 10.46 22.52 1.02
N ASP A 65 10.84 23.75 0.72
CA ASP A 65 11.17 24.77 1.72
C ASP A 65 10.01 25.08 2.67
N ASP A 66 8.76 24.83 2.26
CA ASP A 66 7.56 25.00 3.07
C ASP A 66 7.23 23.82 3.99
N GLY A 67 8.11 22.81 4.05
CA GLY A 67 7.95 21.59 4.84
C GLY A 67 6.99 20.56 4.22
N THR A 68 6.50 20.80 3.04
CA THR A 68 5.73 19.80 2.29
C THR A 68 6.64 18.96 1.40
N VAL A 69 6.13 17.84 0.90
CA VAL A 69 6.87 16.95 0.00
C VAL A 69 6.25 17.05 -1.39
N PHE A 70 7.03 17.44 -2.38
CA PHE A 70 6.65 17.29 -3.79
C PHE A 70 6.71 15.80 -4.14
N VAL A 71 5.68 15.29 -4.81
CA VAL A 71 5.57 13.89 -5.22
C VAL A 71 5.48 13.84 -6.74
N MET A 72 6.41 13.14 -7.37
CA MET A 72 6.38 12.89 -8.80
C MET A 72 6.23 11.39 -9.04
N ASN A 73 5.06 10.96 -9.51
CA ASN A 73 4.85 9.59 -9.95
C ASN A 73 5.06 9.50 -11.46
N THR A 74 5.86 8.54 -11.90
CA THR A 74 6.09 8.24 -13.30
C THR A 74 5.75 6.79 -13.60
N ALA A 75 5.25 6.54 -14.80
CA ALA A 75 4.94 5.19 -15.26
C ALA A 75 4.80 5.16 -16.79
N TRP A 76 4.85 3.98 -17.36
CA TRP A 76 4.51 3.74 -18.76
C TRP A 76 3.12 3.13 -18.86
N LYS A 77 2.35 3.56 -19.86
CA LYS A 77 1.04 2.99 -20.19
C LYS A 77 0.87 2.93 -21.69
N ASN A 78 0.68 1.73 -22.24
CA ASN A 78 0.54 1.54 -23.70
C ASN A 78 1.72 2.16 -24.48
N GLY A 79 2.95 2.01 -23.98
CA GLY A 79 4.15 2.55 -24.60
C GLY A 79 4.33 4.08 -24.49
N LYS A 80 3.49 4.77 -23.71
CA LYS A 80 3.60 6.22 -23.45
C LYS A 80 4.04 6.46 -22.02
N PHE A 81 5.04 7.34 -21.87
CA PHE A 81 5.49 7.82 -20.58
C PHE A 81 4.46 8.79 -20.00
N ASN A 82 4.10 8.59 -18.75
CA ASN A 82 3.15 9.41 -18.01
C ASN A 82 3.82 9.95 -16.76
N VAL A 83 3.48 11.18 -16.41
CA VAL A 83 3.92 11.85 -15.18
C VAL A 83 2.70 12.38 -14.46
N ALA A 84 2.63 12.17 -13.15
CA ALA A 84 1.64 12.77 -12.28
C ALA A 84 2.36 13.48 -11.13
N GLU A 85 2.12 14.78 -10.99
CA GLU A 85 2.70 15.60 -9.94
C GLU A 85 1.70 15.80 -8.82
N GLY A 86 2.17 15.67 -7.59
CA GLY A 86 1.37 15.78 -6.40
C GLY A 86 2.13 16.45 -5.26
N LYS A 87 1.44 16.55 -4.14
CA LYS A 87 1.98 17.12 -2.92
C LYS A 87 1.59 16.26 -1.73
N ALA A 88 2.56 15.94 -0.88
CA ALA A 88 2.30 15.30 0.39
C ALA A 88 2.51 16.27 1.56
N LYS A 89 1.79 16.01 2.64
CA LYS A 89 1.94 16.66 3.94
C LYS A 89 2.18 15.60 4.99
N TYR A 90 2.96 15.95 5.99
CA TYR A 90 3.17 15.14 7.18
C TYR A 90 2.61 15.91 8.39
N PRO A 91 1.30 15.76 8.70
CA PRO A 91 0.60 16.67 9.60
C PRO A 91 0.92 16.48 11.07
N ASP A 92 1.25 15.27 11.50
CA ASP A 92 1.52 14.93 12.90
C ASP A 92 2.68 13.93 13.03
N PRO A 93 3.93 14.39 12.85
CA PRO A 93 5.10 13.51 12.90
C PRO A 93 5.31 12.81 14.25
N ASP A 94 4.92 13.45 15.34
CA ASP A 94 5.16 12.95 16.69
C ASP A 94 4.03 12.02 17.18
N GLY A 95 2.79 12.29 16.76
CA GLY A 95 1.62 11.52 17.18
C GLY A 95 1.25 10.38 16.27
N GLU A 96 1.48 10.52 14.96
CA GLU A 96 1.18 9.50 13.93
C GLU A 96 2.38 9.33 12.98
N PRO A 97 3.50 8.71 13.43
CA PRO A 97 4.66 8.47 12.59
C PRO A 97 4.28 7.68 11.32
N GLY A 98 4.78 8.10 10.16
CA GLY A 98 4.48 7.45 8.87
C GLY A 98 3.09 7.72 8.30
N ALA A 99 2.24 8.52 8.97
CA ALA A 99 0.94 8.93 8.44
C ALA A 99 1.05 10.22 7.63
N LEU A 100 1.08 10.08 6.30
CA LEU A 100 1.10 11.21 5.38
C LEU A 100 -0.26 11.42 4.71
N LYS A 101 -0.44 12.58 4.10
CA LYS A 101 -1.59 12.90 3.25
C LYS A 101 -1.11 13.35 1.89
N VAL A 102 -1.50 12.64 0.83
CA VAL A 102 -1.05 12.89 -0.55
C VAL A 102 -2.21 13.38 -1.40
N SER A 103 -1.94 14.37 -2.25
CA SER A 103 -2.89 14.94 -3.21
C SER A 103 -2.24 15.06 -4.58
N PHE A 104 -2.93 14.57 -5.61
CA PHE A 104 -2.62 14.77 -7.02
C PHE A 104 -3.63 15.69 -7.71
N PHE A 105 -4.63 16.17 -6.98
CA PHE A 105 -5.63 17.07 -7.55
C PHE A 105 -6.14 18.09 -6.52
N LEU A 106 -5.73 19.36 -6.69
CA LEU A 106 -6.16 20.51 -5.89
C LEU A 106 -6.06 20.28 -4.36
N PHE A 107 -7.21 20.17 -3.68
CA PHE A 107 -7.29 20.07 -2.22
C PHE A 107 -7.77 18.69 -1.74
N PHE A 108 -7.88 17.71 -2.63
CA PHE A 108 -8.34 16.37 -2.30
C PHE A 108 -7.15 15.52 -1.84
N TYR A 109 -6.98 15.41 -0.53
CA TYR A 109 -5.95 14.60 0.09
C TYR A 109 -6.48 13.20 0.40
N SER A 110 -5.69 12.20 0.06
CA SER A 110 -5.87 10.80 0.47
C SER A 110 -4.85 10.45 1.54
N GLU A 111 -5.20 9.54 2.43
CA GLU A 111 -4.27 8.98 3.40
C GLU A 111 -3.23 8.12 2.68
N TYR A 112 -2.01 8.20 3.18
CA TYR A 112 -0.85 7.44 2.76
C TYR A 112 -0.13 7.00 4.03
N ASN A 113 -0.33 5.75 4.39
CA ASN A 113 0.15 5.16 5.62
C ASN A 113 1.36 4.27 5.32
N VAL A 114 2.52 4.65 5.81
CA VAL A 114 3.69 3.78 5.84
C VAL A 114 3.47 2.79 6.98
N MET A 115 3.06 1.57 6.62
CA MET A 115 2.70 0.52 7.58
C MET A 115 3.91 -0.30 8.01
N MET A 116 4.90 -0.42 7.11
CA MET A 116 6.19 -1.03 7.36
C MET A 116 7.25 -0.34 6.52
N VAL A 117 8.43 -0.17 7.06
CA VAL A 117 9.67 0.13 6.36
C VAL A 117 10.81 -0.59 7.09
N ASP A 118 11.74 -1.18 6.35
CA ASP A 118 12.89 -1.85 6.96
C ASP A 118 13.88 -0.84 7.58
N GLU A 119 14.79 -1.33 8.43
CA GLU A 119 15.76 -0.49 9.15
C GLU A 119 16.62 0.35 8.20
N ASP A 120 16.92 -0.15 7.01
CA ASP A 120 17.74 0.53 6.01
C ASP A 120 16.93 1.43 5.06
N TYR A 121 15.60 1.46 5.17
CA TYR A 121 14.68 2.19 4.29
C TYR A 121 14.82 1.76 2.82
N THR A 122 14.94 0.45 2.58
CA THR A 122 15.11 -0.13 1.24
C THR A 122 13.83 -0.71 0.66
N ILE A 123 12.90 -1.14 1.51
CA ILE A 123 11.58 -1.66 1.12
C ILE A 123 10.50 -1.13 2.06
N SER A 124 9.29 -0.92 1.56
CA SER A 124 8.17 -0.36 2.32
C SER A 124 6.84 -0.96 1.93
N LEU A 125 5.96 -1.18 2.92
CA LEU A 125 4.55 -1.50 2.75
C LEU A 125 3.72 -0.25 3.01
N VAL A 126 2.93 0.14 2.03
CA VAL A 126 2.12 1.35 2.08
C VAL A 126 0.65 1.01 1.87
N GLY A 127 -0.19 1.59 2.70
CA GLY A 127 -1.64 1.46 2.60
C GLY A 127 -2.36 2.78 2.80
N SER A 128 -3.66 2.69 3.00
CA SER A 128 -4.50 3.82 3.36
C SER A 128 -5.64 3.37 4.28
N LYS A 129 -6.53 4.30 4.66
CA LYS A 129 -7.72 3.99 5.47
C LYS A 129 -8.66 2.96 4.82
N LYS A 130 -8.51 2.70 3.53
CA LYS A 130 -9.33 1.77 2.78
C LYS A 130 -8.54 0.51 2.46
N GLU A 131 -9.09 -0.65 2.78
CA GLU A 131 -8.51 -1.98 2.53
C GLU A 131 -8.06 -2.20 1.07
N ASN A 132 -8.70 -1.55 0.11
CA ASN A 132 -8.40 -1.73 -1.31
C ASN A 132 -7.23 -0.89 -1.83
N TYR A 133 -6.45 -0.29 -0.94
CA TYR A 133 -5.23 0.46 -1.27
C TYR A 133 -4.03 -0.18 -0.60
N LEU A 134 -3.16 -0.78 -1.39
CA LEU A 134 -1.93 -1.42 -0.94
C LEU A 134 -0.87 -1.32 -2.01
N TRP A 135 0.35 -0.96 -1.60
CA TRP A 135 1.55 -0.91 -2.43
C TRP A 135 2.75 -1.50 -1.69
N ILE A 136 3.62 -2.17 -2.42
CA ILE A 136 4.96 -2.54 -2.00
C ILE A 136 5.93 -1.71 -2.82
N LEU A 137 6.74 -0.91 -2.13
CA LEU A 137 7.73 -0.03 -2.73
C LEU A 137 9.14 -0.50 -2.38
N SER A 138 10.09 -0.32 -3.30
CA SER A 138 11.51 -0.66 -3.08
C SER A 138 12.42 0.43 -3.63
N ARG A 139 13.63 0.54 -3.06
CA ARG A 139 14.69 1.41 -3.60
C ARG A 139 15.33 0.88 -4.87
N THR A 140 15.11 -0.39 -5.18
CA THR A 140 15.59 -1.03 -6.40
C THR A 140 14.42 -1.64 -7.16
N PRO A 141 14.45 -1.67 -8.50
CA PRO A 141 13.41 -2.30 -9.29
C PRO A 141 13.34 -3.83 -9.11
N GLU A 142 14.41 -4.43 -8.58
CA GLU A 142 14.51 -5.82 -8.18
C GLU A 142 14.91 -5.88 -6.71
N PRO A 143 13.96 -5.91 -5.76
CA PRO A 143 14.27 -6.01 -4.34
C PRO A 143 14.84 -7.39 -3.98
N ASP A 144 15.55 -7.45 -2.86
CA ASP A 144 15.96 -8.71 -2.26
C ASP A 144 14.73 -9.60 -2.02
N PRO A 145 14.75 -10.88 -2.47
CA PRO A 145 13.60 -11.77 -2.34
C PRO A 145 13.18 -12.04 -0.89
N ASP A 146 14.12 -12.09 0.05
CA ASP A 146 13.84 -12.35 1.46
C ASP A 146 13.17 -11.13 2.10
N LEU A 147 13.60 -9.91 1.73
CA LEU A 147 12.93 -8.67 2.16
C LEU A 147 11.52 -8.57 1.56
N LEU A 148 11.35 -8.90 0.29
CA LEU A 148 10.03 -8.90 -0.34
C LEU A 148 9.10 -9.89 0.36
N GLN A 149 9.58 -11.10 0.70
CA GLN A 149 8.78 -12.07 1.43
C GLN A 149 8.39 -11.55 2.81
N THR A 150 9.30 -10.90 3.52
CA THR A 150 9.02 -10.27 4.83
C THR A 150 7.88 -9.25 4.74
N VAL A 151 7.85 -8.42 3.69
CA VAL A 151 6.77 -7.44 3.46
C VAL A 151 5.44 -8.12 3.12
N LEU A 152 5.49 -9.22 2.34
CA LEU A 152 4.28 -9.99 2.02
C LEU A 152 3.69 -10.64 3.28
N ASP A 153 4.54 -11.23 4.14
CA ASP A 153 4.12 -11.84 5.41
C ASP A 153 3.50 -10.78 6.34
N GLU A 154 4.07 -9.57 6.41
CA GLU A 154 3.53 -8.46 7.18
C GLU A 154 2.16 -8.01 6.64
N ALA A 155 2.01 -7.90 5.31
CA ALA A 155 0.72 -7.57 4.71
C ALA A 155 -0.35 -8.61 5.06
N GLU A 156 -0.02 -9.90 5.01
CA GLU A 156 -0.93 -10.99 5.40
C GLU A 156 -1.29 -10.95 6.89
N ALA A 157 -0.30 -10.70 7.76
CA ALA A 157 -0.50 -10.59 9.20
C ALA A 157 -1.47 -9.45 9.52
N ARG A 158 -1.39 -8.34 8.77
CA ARG A 158 -2.30 -7.18 8.86
C ARG A 158 -3.68 -7.41 8.24
N GLY A 159 -3.92 -8.57 7.64
CA GLY A 159 -5.24 -8.91 7.11
C GLY A 159 -5.42 -8.65 5.63
N TYR A 160 -4.42 -8.15 4.91
CA TYR A 160 -4.49 -7.96 3.47
C TYR A 160 -4.40 -9.30 2.72
N ASP A 161 -5.10 -9.40 1.60
CA ASP A 161 -5.09 -10.58 0.74
C ASP A 161 -3.99 -10.44 -0.33
N THR A 162 -2.79 -10.95 -0.03
CA THR A 162 -1.62 -10.83 -0.92
C THR A 162 -1.82 -11.47 -2.28
N SER A 163 -2.79 -12.42 -2.42
CA SER A 163 -3.13 -13.00 -3.72
C SER A 163 -3.75 -12.00 -4.72
N LYS A 164 -4.19 -10.84 -4.25
CA LYS A 164 -4.72 -9.74 -5.08
C LYS A 164 -3.64 -8.78 -5.57
N LEU A 165 -2.40 -8.92 -5.09
CA LEU A 165 -1.30 -8.08 -5.52
C LEU A 165 -0.96 -8.36 -6.99
N ILE A 166 -0.83 -7.29 -7.74
CA ILE A 166 -0.35 -7.28 -9.12
C ILE A 166 1.11 -6.86 -9.09
N LEU A 167 2.00 -7.74 -9.56
CA LEU A 167 3.40 -7.39 -9.74
C LEU A 167 3.55 -6.37 -10.87
N VAL A 168 4.34 -5.34 -10.63
CA VAL A 168 4.61 -4.28 -11.60
C VAL A 168 5.87 -4.62 -12.39
N ASP A 169 5.76 -4.67 -13.70
CA ASP A 169 6.93 -4.86 -14.58
C ASP A 169 7.87 -3.65 -14.45
N GLN A 170 9.12 -3.92 -14.07
CA GLN A 170 10.18 -2.91 -13.89
C GLN A 170 11.31 -3.06 -14.94
N SER A 171 11.10 -3.81 -16.00
CA SER A 171 12.14 -4.16 -16.98
C SER A 171 12.82 -2.96 -17.65
N ARG A 172 12.10 -1.84 -17.85
CA ARG A 172 12.67 -0.60 -18.40
C ARG A 172 13.56 0.12 -17.41
N ASN A 173 13.14 0.19 -16.15
CA ASN A 173 13.92 0.82 -15.09
C ASN A 173 15.19 0.03 -14.82
N ILE A 174 15.16 -1.31 -14.86
CA ILE A 174 16.34 -2.17 -14.79
C ILE A 174 17.31 -1.84 -15.93
N ALA A 175 16.81 -1.82 -17.17
CA ALA A 175 17.62 -1.53 -18.35
C ALA A 175 18.24 -0.12 -18.35
N GLU A 176 17.69 0.84 -17.60
CA GLU A 176 18.26 2.17 -17.44
C GLU A 176 19.38 2.21 -16.41
N LEU A 177 19.33 1.38 -15.37
CA LEU A 177 20.36 1.29 -14.34
C LEU A 177 21.63 0.55 -14.83
N GLU A 178 21.51 -0.26 -15.89
CA GLU A 178 22.62 -1.02 -16.48
C GLU A 178 23.46 -0.22 -17.51
N LYS A 179 23.10 1.04 -17.79
CA LYS A 179 23.81 1.92 -18.76
C LYS A 179 24.86 2.77 -18.11
#